data_e0b36957990d9d0bfecdf9b5dc2028f4
#
_entry.id   e0b36957990d9d0bfecdf9b5dc2028f4
#
_cell.length_a   1.000
_cell.length_b   1.000
_cell.length_c   1.000
_cell.angle_alpha   90.00
_cell.angle_beta   90.00
_cell.angle_gamma   90.00
#
_symmetry.space_group_name_H-M   'P 1'
#
loop_
_entity.id
_entity.type
_entity.pdbx_description
1 polymer ?
#
loop_
_entity_poly.entity_id
_entity_poly.type
_entity_poly.pdbx_seq_one_letter_code
_entity_poly.pdbx_strand_id
1 'polypeptide(L)'
;MKSSVLIGLVVVSVIFACAPKKVVLTEEIPIVKEIAAEKLEITAEVIAEGKNLYTTSCADCHSLYEKESFTAEQWKPIVIRMQKNTKLTDLQSEKIYAYLTTPQF
;
A
#
# COMPACT_ATOMS: atom_id res chain seq x y z
N MET A 1 -40.53 59.91 11.82
CA MET A 1 -40.75 58.55 12.43
C MET A 1 -40.90 57.49 11.36
N LYS A 2 -40.11 57.50 10.29
CA LYS A 2 -40.19 56.47 9.22
C LYS A 2 -38.84 56.04 8.70
N SER A 3 -37.79 56.29 9.45
CA SER A 3 -36.39 56.04 8.98
C SER A 3 -35.65 54.95 9.75
N SER A 4 -36.26 54.39 10.81
CA SER A 4 -35.54 53.45 11.68
C SER A 4 -35.79 51.97 11.40
N VAL A 5 -36.70 51.65 10.44
CA VAL A 5 -37.07 50.26 10.14
C VAL A 5 -36.25 49.67 8.99
N LEU A 6 -35.62 50.49 8.19
CA LEU A 6 -34.85 50.01 7.01
C LEU A 6 -33.38 49.70 7.32
N ILE A 7 -32.87 50.05 8.49
CA ILE A 7 -31.48 49.76 8.89
C ILE A 7 -31.34 48.34 9.50
N GLY A 8 -32.46 47.77 10.00
CA GLY A 8 -32.44 46.43 10.62
C GLY A 8 -32.35 45.24 9.67
N LEU A 9 -32.60 45.46 8.38
CA LEU A 9 -32.74 44.35 7.42
C LEU A 9 -31.46 44.07 6.59
N VAL A 10 -30.46 44.97 6.70
CA VAL A 10 -29.22 44.80 5.95
C VAL A 10 -28.13 44.07 6.70
N VAL A 11 -28.27 43.93 8.04
CA VAL A 11 -27.21 43.34 8.88
C VAL A 11 -27.28 41.80 8.96
N VAL A 12 -28.39 41.19 8.55
CA VAL A 12 -28.56 39.73 8.68
C VAL A 12 -28.00 38.96 7.50
N SER A 13 -27.61 39.59 6.41
CA SER A 13 -27.21 38.89 5.19
C SER A 13 -25.70 38.64 5.05
N VAL A 14 -24.87 39.00 6.03
CA VAL A 14 -23.41 38.91 5.89
C VAL A 14 -22.76 37.76 6.67
N ILE A 15 -23.53 36.98 7.42
CA ILE A 15 -22.94 35.95 8.29
C ILE A 15 -22.99 34.55 7.70
N PHE A 16 -23.30 34.39 6.42
CA PHE A 16 -23.45 33.03 5.84
C PHE A 16 -22.44 32.69 4.75
N ALA A 17 -21.25 33.28 4.80
CA ALA A 17 -20.22 33.03 3.80
C ALA A 17 -18.86 32.63 4.40
N CYS A 18 -18.84 31.98 5.54
CA CYS A 18 -17.65 31.26 6.02
C CYS A 18 -18.00 29.80 6.29
N ALA A 19 -18.39 29.10 5.25
CA ALA A 19 -18.16 27.67 5.23
C ALA A 19 -16.66 27.48 5.10
N PRO A 20 -15.96 26.83 6.06
CA PRO A 20 -14.62 26.37 5.81
C PRO A 20 -14.73 25.40 4.65
N LYS A 21 -14.25 25.76 3.48
CA LYS A 21 -13.85 24.77 2.51
C LYS A 21 -12.88 23.89 3.26
N LYS A 22 -13.32 22.71 3.65
CA LYS A 22 -12.42 21.61 3.88
C LYS A 22 -11.64 21.50 2.58
N VAL A 23 -10.49 22.10 2.57
CA VAL A 23 -9.46 21.71 1.65
C VAL A 23 -9.13 20.30 2.11
N VAL A 24 -9.84 19.35 1.55
CA VAL A 24 -9.36 17.99 1.46
C VAL A 24 -8.15 18.10 0.55
N LEU A 25 -7.02 18.43 1.16
CA LEU A 25 -5.71 18.15 0.61
C LEU A 25 -5.49 16.64 0.73
N THR A 26 -6.40 15.91 0.13
CA THR A 26 -6.16 14.58 -0.36
C THR A 26 -6.24 14.68 -1.87
N GLU A 27 -5.41 15.51 -2.42
CA GLU A 27 -4.87 15.22 -3.71
C GLU A 27 -3.83 14.12 -3.46
N GLU A 28 -4.34 12.97 -3.07
CA GLU A 28 -3.64 11.71 -3.29
C GLU A 28 -3.37 11.72 -4.79
N ILE A 29 -2.12 11.93 -5.10
CA ILE A 29 -1.61 11.82 -6.47
C ILE A 29 -2.17 10.50 -6.95
N PRO A 30 -3.00 10.44 -8.00
CA PRO A 30 -3.65 9.19 -8.44
C PRO A 30 -2.64 8.07 -8.72
N ILE A 31 -1.40 8.41 -8.99
CA ILE A 31 -0.25 7.53 -9.17
C ILE A 31 0.05 6.69 -7.91
N VAL A 32 -0.04 7.26 -6.70
CA VAL A 32 0.27 6.51 -5.46
C VAL A 32 -0.85 5.53 -5.10
N LYS A 33 -2.09 5.88 -5.44
CA LYS A 33 -3.26 5.00 -5.22
C LYS A 33 -3.27 3.83 -6.21
N GLU A 34 -2.81 4.06 -7.43
CA GLU A 34 -2.70 3.04 -8.46
C GLU A 34 -1.60 2.03 -8.13
N ILE A 35 -0.46 2.48 -7.59
CA ILE A 35 0.65 1.62 -7.15
C ILE A 35 0.26 0.77 -5.93
N ALA A 36 -0.54 1.28 -5.00
CA ALA A 36 -1.00 0.54 -3.82
C ALA A 36 -2.11 -0.49 -4.12
N ALA A 37 -2.80 -0.36 -5.25
CA ALA A 37 -3.88 -1.24 -5.69
C ALA A 37 -3.46 -2.16 -6.86
N GLU A 38 -2.25 -1.98 -7.40
CA GLU A 38 -1.73 -2.85 -8.44
C GLU A 38 -1.43 -4.21 -7.81
N LYS A 39 -2.35 -5.13 -8.02
CA LYS A 39 -2.14 -6.55 -7.71
C LYS A 39 -0.90 -6.99 -8.48
N LEU A 40 0.14 -7.42 -7.75
CA LEU A 40 1.36 -7.92 -8.34
C LEU A 40 1.03 -8.97 -9.41
N GLU A 41 1.28 -8.63 -10.67
CA GLU A 41 1.11 -9.57 -11.76
C GLU A 41 2.27 -10.57 -11.72
N ILE A 42 1.94 -11.85 -11.69
CA ILE A 42 2.93 -12.92 -11.60
C ILE A 42 3.51 -13.15 -12.99
N THR A 43 4.62 -12.49 -13.28
CA THR A 43 5.39 -12.64 -14.52
C THR A 43 6.66 -13.43 -14.28
N ALA A 44 7.31 -13.86 -15.37
CA ALA A 44 8.59 -14.55 -15.28
C ALA A 44 9.66 -13.70 -14.58
N GLU A 45 9.64 -12.38 -14.80
CA GLU A 45 10.55 -11.43 -14.17
C GLU A 45 10.31 -11.35 -12.66
N VAL A 46 9.05 -11.29 -12.23
CA VAL A 46 8.67 -11.29 -10.82
C VAL A 46 9.15 -12.55 -10.12
N ILE A 47 9.00 -13.70 -10.76
CA ILE A 47 9.46 -15.00 -10.23
C ILE A 47 10.99 -15.03 -10.16
N ALA A 48 11.69 -14.56 -11.19
CA ALA A 48 13.16 -14.50 -11.22
C ALA A 48 13.71 -13.57 -10.13
N GLU A 49 13.09 -12.40 -9.95
CA GLU A 49 13.46 -11.46 -8.88
C GLU A 49 13.16 -12.02 -7.51
N GLY A 50 12.00 -12.66 -7.32
CA GLY A 50 11.63 -13.35 -6.07
C GLY A 50 12.62 -14.44 -5.71
N LYS A 51 13.07 -15.25 -6.69
CA LYS A 51 14.13 -16.24 -6.51
C LYS A 51 15.43 -15.60 -6.05
N ASN A 52 15.87 -14.53 -6.72
CA ASN A 52 17.10 -13.84 -6.36
C ASN A 52 17.03 -13.28 -4.94
N LEU A 53 15.92 -12.62 -4.58
CA LEU A 53 15.71 -12.11 -3.22
C LEU A 53 15.71 -13.24 -2.19
N TYR A 54 15.08 -14.35 -2.46
CA TYR A 54 15.06 -15.51 -1.58
C TYR A 54 16.46 -16.07 -1.35
N THR A 55 17.22 -16.26 -2.43
CA THR A 55 18.58 -16.85 -2.35
C THR A 55 19.63 -15.92 -1.76
N THR A 56 19.41 -14.62 -1.78
CA THR A 56 20.32 -13.64 -1.19
C THR A 56 19.93 -13.25 0.22
N SER A 57 18.72 -12.72 0.41
CA SER A 57 18.32 -12.13 1.70
C SER A 57 17.96 -13.15 2.77
N CYS A 58 17.46 -14.33 2.39
CA CYS A 58 17.10 -15.37 3.36
C CYS A 58 18.29 -16.26 3.72
N ALA A 59 19.26 -16.41 2.81
CA ALA A 59 20.46 -17.23 3.04
C ALA A 59 21.45 -16.62 4.03
N ASP A 60 21.35 -15.34 4.31
CA ASP A 60 22.26 -14.64 5.22
C ASP A 60 22.21 -15.15 6.67
N CYS A 61 21.05 -15.71 7.09
CA CYS A 61 20.83 -16.10 8.47
C CYS A 61 20.80 -17.62 8.70
N HIS A 62 20.35 -18.40 7.71
CA HIS A 62 20.18 -19.86 7.82
C HIS A 62 20.18 -20.51 6.45
N SER A 63 20.30 -21.84 6.42
CA SER A 63 20.13 -22.63 5.19
C SER A 63 18.74 -22.45 4.63
N LEU A 64 18.64 -22.34 3.30
CA LEU A 64 17.36 -22.18 2.60
C LEU A 64 16.60 -23.50 2.60
N TYR A 65 15.29 -23.41 2.73
CA TYR A 65 14.38 -24.52 2.47
C TYR A 65 14.11 -24.62 0.98
N GLU A 66 13.93 -25.84 0.51
CA GLU A 66 13.41 -26.06 -0.83
C GLU A 66 11.97 -25.52 -0.90
N LYS A 67 11.58 -24.96 -2.02
CA LYS A 67 10.25 -24.34 -2.16
C LYS A 67 9.10 -25.34 -1.95
N GLU A 68 9.34 -26.62 -2.25
CA GLU A 68 8.42 -27.73 -2.08
C GLU A 68 8.29 -28.21 -0.62
N SER A 69 9.13 -27.68 0.28
CA SER A 69 9.09 -28.06 1.70
C SER A 69 7.82 -27.65 2.42
N PHE A 70 7.13 -26.64 1.89
CA PHE A 70 5.91 -26.10 2.49
C PHE A 70 4.85 -25.81 1.43
N THR A 71 3.58 -25.88 1.83
CA THR A 71 2.46 -25.42 1.00
C THR A 71 2.41 -23.90 0.93
N ALA A 72 1.63 -23.34 -0.01
CA ALA A 72 1.44 -21.89 -0.14
C ALA A 72 0.94 -21.27 1.17
N GLU A 73 -0.02 -21.93 1.83
CA GLU A 73 -0.58 -21.47 3.10
C GLU A 73 0.47 -21.47 4.23
N GLN A 74 1.37 -22.43 4.22
CA GLN A 74 2.46 -22.51 5.19
C GLN A 74 3.57 -21.50 4.90
N TRP A 75 3.85 -21.24 3.62
CA TRP A 75 4.84 -20.23 3.22
C TRP A 75 4.44 -18.82 3.64
N LYS A 76 3.16 -18.48 3.58
CA LYS A 76 2.69 -17.12 3.86
C LYS A 76 3.14 -16.57 5.22
N PRO A 77 2.88 -17.23 6.36
CA PRO A 77 3.34 -16.75 7.66
C PRO A 77 4.87 -16.81 7.81
N ILE A 78 5.55 -17.71 7.11
CA ILE A 78 7.02 -17.81 7.12
C ILE A 78 7.61 -16.55 6.47
N VAL A 79 7.17 -16.19 5.28
CA VAL A 79 7.64 -15.01 4.55
C VAL A 79 7.37 -13.72 5.34
N ILE A 80 6.18 -13.56 5.92
CA ILE A 80 5.84 -12.40 6.76
C ILE A 80 6.77 -12.30 7.98
N ARG A 81 7.08 -13.41 8.62
CA ARG A 81 7.99 -13.45 9.76
C ARG A 81 9.41 -13.10 9.35
N MET A 82 9.89 -13.62 8.22
CA MET A 82 11.23 -13.34 7.71
C MET A 82 11.37 -11.89 7.28
N GLN A 83 10.35 -11.28 6.68
CA GLN A 83 10.34 -9.87 6.34
C GLN A 83 10.62 -8.97 7.55
N LYS A 84 10.07 -9.30 8.72
CA LYS A 84 10.33 -8.54 9.95
C LYS A 84 11.78 -8.60 10.42
N ASN A 85 12.49 -9.66 10.07
CA ASN A 85 13.89 -9.88 10.45
C ASN A 85 14.88 -9.40 9.37
N THR A 86 14.39 -9.03 8.23
CA THR A 86 15.14 -8.52 7.07
C THR A 86 14.68 -7.10 6.76
N LYS A 87 15.42 -6.39 5.91
CA LYS A 87 15.03 -5.05 5.45
C LYS A 87 14.23 -5.10 4.14
N LEU A 88 13.51 -6.18 3.90
CA LEU A 88 12.71 -6.36 2.71
C LEU A 88 11.45 -5.49 2.76
N THR A 89 11.11 -4.89 1.62
CA THR A 89 9.85 -4.18 1.44
C THR A 89 8.69 -5.16 1.29
N ASP A 90 7.46 -4.68 1.42
CA ASP A 90 6.26 -5.49 1.20
C ASP A 90 6.26 -6.10 -0.22
N LEU A 91 6.58 -5.29 -1.23
CA LEU A 91 6.67 -5.75 -2.61
C LEU A 91 7.73 -6.83 -2.81
N GLN A 92 8.90 -6.69 -2.20
CA GLN A 92 9.95 -7.71 -2.26
C GLN A 92 9.52 -9.02 -1.60
N SER A 93 8.81 -8.94 -0.49
CA SER A 93 8.25 -10.12 0.20
C SER A 93 7.17 -10.81 -0.62
N GLU A 94 6.33 -10.04 -1.32
CA GLU A 94 5.35 -10.59 -2.26
C GLU A 94 6.00 -11.30 -3.45
N LYS A 95 7.09 -10.76 -3.99
CA LYS A 95 7.87 -11.43 -5.05
C LYS A 95 8.50 -12.74 -4.57
N ILE A 96 9.03 -12.76 -3.34
CA ILE A 96 9.53 -14.00 -2.73
C ILE A 96 8.40 -15.02 -2.58
N TYR A 97 7.26 -14.60 -2.06
CA TYR A 97 6.10 -15.47 -1.91
C TYR A 97 5.60 -16.02 -3.25
N ALA A 98 5.55 -15.18 -4.28
CA ALA A 98 5.22 -15.58 -5.64
C ALA A 98 6.17 -16.65 -6.17
N TYR A 99 7.48 -16.47 -5.99
CA TYR A 99 8.49 -17.48 -6.37
C TYR A 99 8.27 -18.81 -5.65
N LEU A 100 8.05 -18.76 -4.33
CA LEU A 100 7.92 -19.97 -3.50
C LEU A 100 6.64 -20.75 -3.77
N THR A 101 5.60 -20.09 -4.24
CA THR A 101 4.26 -20.71 -4.40
C THR A 101 3.86 -20.96 -5.86
N THR A 102 4.60 -20.39 -6.83
CA THR A 102 4.33 -20.68 -8.25
C THR A 102 4.97 -21.99 -8.65
N PRO A 103 4.20 -22.93 -9.24
CA PRO A 103 4.77 -24.17 -9.79
C PRO A 103 5.86 -23.86 -10.83
N GLN A 104 6.92 -24.64 -10.81
CA GLN A 104 7.92 -24.58 -11.90
C GLN A 104 7.34 -25.36 -13.08
N PHE A 105 7.31 -24.71 -14.24
CA PHE A 105 7.01 -25.38 -15.49
C PHE A 105 8.27 -26.00 -16.08
#